data_94df82fc517fb82f17c879106526c3c8
#
_entry.id   94df82fc517fb82f17c879106526c3c8
#
_cell.length_a   1.000
_cell.length_b   1.000
_cell.length_c   1.000
_cell.angle_alpha   90.00
_cell.angle_beta   90.00
_cell.angle_gamma   90.00
#
_symmetry.space_group_name_H-M   'P 1'
#
loop_
_entity.id
_entity.type
_entity.pdbx_description
1 polymer ?
#
loop_
_entity_poly.entity_id
_entity_poly.type
_entity_poly.pdbx_seq_one_letter_code
_entity_poly.pdbx_strand_id
1 'polypeptide(L)'
;MLFRSNLTLFDDQISSEKIISVIDNLGLTSWYQSLPEGLDSMLSTGGSGLSAGEAQLLAFTRIFLKNPAIIVLDEPSSRLDPATEARIDLALQKLLQDRTSIIIAHRLGTLQRVDEIMILEDGHIREYGDRHSLVADPQSRFSQLLSTGLEDKDLPNERSRASKEVLL
;
A
#
# COMPACT_ATOMS: atom_id res chain seq x y z
N MET A 1 15.59 15.45 -10.65
CA MET A 1 15.63 15.56 -9.16
C MET A 1 16.42 14.38 -8.62
N LEU A 2 17.29 14.59 -7.61
CA LEU A 2 18.07 13.53 -6.99
C LEU A 2 17.15 12.55 -6.24
N PHE A 3 17.50 11.27 -6.26
CA PHE A 3 16.79 10.22 -5.52
C PHE A 3 16.68 10.54 -4.02
N ARG A 4 17.80 11.00 -3.40
CA ARG A 4 17.83 11.48 -2.02
C ARG A 4 16.76 12.56 -1.77
N SER A 5 16.78 13.65 -2.55
CA SER A 5 15.85 14.77 -2.35
C SER A 5 14.40 14.35 -2.51
N ASN A 6 14.15 13.35 -3.35
CA ASN A 6 12.83 12.76 -3.56
C ASN A 6 12.37 11.95 -2.34
N LEU A 7 13.27 11.19 -1.70
CA LEU A 7 12.99 10.44 -0.48
C LEU A 7 12.75 11.33 0.73
N THR A 8 13.63 12.32 0.92
CA THR A 8 13.60 13.18 2.11
C THR A 8 12.64 14.36 1.99
N LEU A 9 12.11 14.63 0.78
CA LEU A 9 11.35 15.84 0.48
C LEU A 9 12.12 17.12 0.84
N PHE A 10 13.43 17.12 0.54
CA PHE A 10 14.38 18.19 0.81
C PHE A 10 14.66 18.44 2.30
N ASP A 11 14.39 17.46 3.16
CA ASP A 11 14.80 17.51 4.56
C ASP A 11 16.26 17.09 4.69
N ASP A 12 17.13 18.07 4.92
CA ASP A 12 18.59 17.87 5.04
C ASP A 12 18.98 17.26 6.40
N GLN A 13 18.06 17.16 7.36
CA GLN A 13 18.31 16.53 8.66
C GLN A 13 18.33 14.99 8.56
N ILE A 14 17.80 14.43 7.48
CA ILE A 14 17.78 12.99 7.27
C ILE A 14 19.12 12.53 6.69
N SER A 15 19.93 11.83 7.51
CA SER A 15 21.25 11.37 7.10
C SER A 15 21.18 10.23 6.06
N SER A 16 22.27 10.03 5.31
CA SER A 16 22.40 8.93 4.34
C SER A 16 22.25 7.57 5.00
N GLU A 17 22.84 7.40 6.18
CA GLU A 17 22.79 6.16 6.95
C GLU A 17 21.36 5.82 7.33
N LYS A 18 20.56 6.83 7.73
CA LYS A 18 19.15 6.65 8.03
C LYS A 18 18.35 6.21 6.80
N ILE A 19 18.62 6.80 5.64
CA ILE A 19 17.95 6.43 4.38
C ILE A 19 18.29 4.97 4.03
N ILE A 20 19.58 4.61 4.06
CA ILE A 20 20.03 3.25 3.74
C ILE A 20 19.44 2.23 4.73
N SER A 21 19.45 2.54 6.02
CA SER A 21 18.84 1.69 7.05
C SER A 21 17.35 1.43 6.80
N VAL A 22 16.60 2.45 6.34
CA VAL A 22 15.18 2.28 5.99
C VAL A 22 15.02 1.42 4.74
N ILE A 23 15.85 1.62 3.71
CA ILE A 23 15.86 0.79 2.50
C ILE A 23 16.12 -0.68 2.85
N ASP A 24 17.09 -0.96 3.71
CA ASP A 24 17.40 -2.32 4.18
C ASP A 24 16.25 -2.91 4.98
N ASN A 25 15.67 -2.15 5.90
CA ASN A 25 14.52 -2.59 6.69
C ASN A 25 13.31 -2.96 5.84
N LEU A 26 13.09 -2.26 4.74
CA LEU A 26 12.02 -2.56 3.79
C LEU A 26 12.34 -3.76 2.87
N GLY A 27 13.59 -4.28 2.91
CA GLY A 27 14.05 -5.34 2.00
C GLY A 27 14.27 -4.85 0.58
N LEU A 28 14.57 -3.57 0.40
CA LEU A 28 14.74 -2.90 -0.89
C LEU A 28 16.21 -2.75 -1.33
N THR A 29 17.14 -3.38 -0.61
CA THR A 29 18.59 -3.25 -0.85
C THR A 29 18.97 -3.60 -2.27
N SER A 30 18.45 -4.70 -2.83
CA SER A 30 18.76 -5.11 -4.22
C SER A 30 18.25 -4.10 -5.26
N TRP A 31 17.07 -3.51 -5.00
CA TRP A 31 16.55 -2.43 -5.85
C TRP A 31 17.43 -1.17 -5.76
N TYR A 32 17.79 -0.76 -4.54
CA TYR A 32 18.68 0.39 -4.33
C TYR A 32 20.04 0.20 -4.99
N GLN A 33 20.62 -1.00 -4.92
CA GLN A 33 21.90 -1.34 -5.56
C GLN A 33 21.83 -1.33 -7.09
N SER A 34 20.63 -1.42 -7.70
CA SER A 34 20.46 -1.28 -9.13
C SER A 34 20.49 0.17 -9.62
N LEU A 35 20.44 1.15 -8.71
CA LEU A 35 20.54 2.56 -9.04
C LEU A 35 22.01 2.93 -9.35
N PRO A 36 22.30 3.55 -10.52
CA PRO A 36 23.68 3.72 -11.01
C PRO A 36 24.55 4.60 -10.10
N GLU A 37 23.97 5.59 -9.42
CA GLU A 37 24.68 6.54 -8.55
C GLU A 37 24.12 6.51 -7.10
N GLY A 38 23.40 5.43 -6.72
CA GLY A 38 22.82 5.29 -5.39
C GLY A 38 21.90 6.46 -5.02
N LEU A 39 22.16 7.11 -3.87
CA LEU A 39 21.34 8.25 -3.41
C LEU A 39 21.42 9.48 -4.32
N ASP A 40 22.48 9.60 -5.13
CA ASP A 40 22.68 10.72 -6.04
C ASP A 40 22.15 10.45 -7.45
N SER A 41 21.56 9.27 -7.67
CA SER A 41 20.90 8.93 -8.92
C SER A 41 19.84 9.97 -9.31
N MET A 42 19.86 10.36 -10.59
CA MET A 42 18.88 11.32 -11.12
C MET A 42 17.58 10.63 -11.47
N LEU A 43 16.51 11.05 -10.84
CA LEU A 43 15.15 10.69 -11.26
C LEU A 43 14.65 11.68 -12.30
N SER A 44 14.14 11.16 -13.42
CA SER A 44 13.54 11.98 -14.48
C SER A 44 12.33 12.77 -13.95
N THR A 45 12.09 13.94 -14.52
CA THR A 45 10.91 14.75 -14.19
C THR A 45 9.62 13.99 -14.52
N GLY A 46 8.71 13.92 -13.52
CA GLY A 46 7.44 13.21 -13.67
C GLY A 46 7.49 11.71 -13.38
N GLY A 47 8.63 11.19 -12.81
CA GLY A 47 8.74 9.75 -12.49
C GLY A 47 9.00 8.88 -13.73
N SER A 48 9.23 9.48 -14.92
CA SER A 48 9.65 8.75 -16.10
C SER A 48 11.04 8.15 -15.85
N GLY A 49 11.12 6.82 -15.85
CA GLY A 49 12.34 6.05 -15.52
C GLY A 49 12.17 5.11 -14.33
N LEU A 50 11.09 5.25 -13.55
CA LEU A 50 10.68 4.26 -12.55
C LEU A 50 9.48 3.47 -13.09
N SER A 51 9.49 2.16 -12.90
CA SER A 51 8.28 1.35 -13.04
C SER A 51 7.23 1.76 -11.99
N ALA A 52 5.97 1.39 -12.21
CA ALA A 52 4.91 1.66 -11.23
C ALA A 52 5.24 1.08 -9.84
N GLY A 53 5.83 -0.12 -9.79
CA GLY A 53 6.27 -0.74 -8.56
C GLY A 53 7.41 0.01 -7.88
N GLU A 54 8.41 0.47 -8.62
CA GLU A 54 9.52 1.27 -8.06
C GLU A 54 9.03 2.61 -7.52
N ALA A 55 8.09 3.25 -8.20
CA ALA A 55 7.46 4.48 -7.71
C ALA A 55 6.72 4.25 -6.39
N GLN A 56 6.06 3.11 -6.24
CA GLN A 56 5.38 2.71 -5.01
C GLN A 56 6.36 2.39 -3.88
N LEU A 57 7.44 1.64 -4.16
CA LEU A 57 8.50 1.37 -3.19
C LEU A 57 9.16 2.68 -2.70
N LEU A 58 9.35 3.65 -3.60
CA LEU A 58 9.82 4.98 -3.25
C LEU A 58 8.84 5.70 -2.31
N ALA A 59 7.54 5.61 -2.57
CA ALA A 59 6.51 6.19 -1.70
C ALA A 59 6.53 5.54 -0.29
N PHE A 60 6.64 4.22 -0.19
CA PHE A 60 6.76 3.53 1.10
C PHE A 60 8.02 3.94 1.85
N THR A 61 9.17 4.06 1.16
CA THR A 61 10.41 4.54 1.78
C THR A 61 10.24 5.94 2.38
N ARG A 62 9.54 6.84 1.71
CA ARG A 62 9.21 8.18 2.25
C ARG A 62 8.38 8.10 3.53
N ILE A 63 7.34 7.26 3.53
CA ILE A 63 6.48 7.08 4.71
C ILE A 63 7.31 6.53 5.87
N PHE A 64 8.19 5.56 5.61
CA PHE A 64 9.06 4.99 6.64
C PHE A 64 10.02 6.02 7.23
N LEU A 65 10.61 6.88 6.39
CA LEU A 65 11.50 7.97 6.84
C LEU A 65 10.76 8.96 7.72
N LYS A 66 9.51 9.31 7.38
CA LYS A 66 8.65 10.21 8.16
C LYS A 66 8.11 9.59 9.44
N ASN A 67 8.06 8.26 9.51
CA ASN A 67 7.59 7.48 10.65
C ASN A 67 6.28 8.00 11.29
N PRO A 68 5.18 8.13 10.50
CA PRO A 68 3.91 8.61 11.01
C PRO A 68 3.24 7.58 11.94
N ALA A 69 2.43 8.05 12.89
CA ALA A 69 1.64 7.18 13.76
C ALA A 69 0.41 6.57 13.05
N ILE A 70 -0.11 7.27 12.04
CA ILE A 70 -1.29 6.85 11.28
C ILE A 70 -0.93 6.81 9.80
N ILE A 71 -1.31 5.73 9.11
CA ILE A 71 -1.10 5.53 7.68
C ILE A 71 -2.44 5.29 7.00
N VAL A 72 -2.68 6.00 5.90
CA VAL A 72 -3.84 5.74 5.02
C VAL A 72 -3.30 5.26 3.68
N LEU A 73 -3.76 4.09 3.24
CA LEU A 73 -3.38 3.47 1.97
C LEU A 73 -4.61 3.30 1.09
N ASP A 74 -4.50 3.74 -0.15
CA ASP A 74 -5.54 3.57 -1.17
C ASP A 74 -4.97 2.67 -2.28
N GLU A 75 -5.54 1.47 -2.43
CA GLU A 75 -5.12 0.45 -3.42
C GLU A 75 -3.60 0.21 -3.53
N PRO A 76 -2.92 -0.23 -2.46
CA PRO A 76 -1.47 -0.28 -2.44
C PRO A 76 -0.80 -1.29 -3.41
N SER A 77 -1.54 -2.09 -4.18
CA SER A 77 -0.97 -3.19 -4.99
C SER A 77 -1.64 -3.43 -6.35
N SER A 78 -1.99 -2.38 -7.11
CA SER A 78 -2.65 -2.56 -8.40
C SER A 78 -1.67 -2.83 -9.57
N ARG A 79 -1.89 -3.94 -10.32
CA ARG A 79 -1.30 -4.25 -11.66
C ARG A 79 0.23 -4.28 -11.73
N LEU A 80 0.86 -5.06 -10.86
CA LEU A 80 2.31 -5.24 -10.85
C LEU A 80 2.67 -6.67 -11.28
N ASP A 81 3.91 -6.85 -11.73
CA ASP A 81 4.44 -8.20 -11.92
C ASP A 81 4.59 -8.94 -10.56
N PRO A 82 4.50 -10.28 -10.54
CA PRO A 82 4.49 -11.03 -9.28
C PRO A 82 5.73 -10.83 -8.38
N ALA A 83 6.89 -10.57 -8.96
CA ALA A 83 8.12 -10.36 -8.20
C ALA A 83 8.11 -8.98 -7.50
N THR A 84 7.61 -7.97 -8.18
CA THR A 84 7.44 -6.63 -7.61
C THR A 84 6.31 -6.62 -6.58
N GLU A 85 5.20 -7.31 -6.84
CA GLU A 85 4.10 -7.47 -5.87
C GLU A 85 4.59 -8.09 -4.56
N ALA A 86 5.38 -9.15 -4.60
CA ALA A 86 5.95 -9.77 -3.39
C ALA A 86 6.84 -8.82 -2.58
N ARG A 87 7.62 -7.96 -3.26
CA ARG A 87 8.45 -6.94 -2.59
C ARG A 87 7.60 -5.87 -1.92
N ILE A 88 6.56 -5.41 -2.61
CA ILE A 88 5.61 -4.42 -2.09
C ILE A 88 4.87 -4.99 -0.88
N ASP A 89 4.42 -6.23 -0.94
CA ASP A 89 3.77 -6.91 0.17
C ASP A 89 4.67 -6.99 1.40
N LEU A 90 5.94 -7.34 1.22
CA LEU A 90 6.90 -7.37 2.33
C LEU A 90 7.15 -5.97 2.91
N ALA A 91 7.31 -4.97 2.06
CA ALA A 91 7.49 -3.58 2.48
C ALA A 91 6.25 -3.07 3.22
N LEU A 92 5.05 -3.40 2.71
CA LEU A 92 3.78 -3.05 3.32
C LEU A 92 3.61 -3.67 4.71
N GLN A 93 3.91 -4.97 4.87
CA GLN A 93 3.88 -5.62 6.18
C GLN A 93 4.72 -4.89 7.21
N LYS A 94 5.96 -4.56 6.86
CA LYS A 94 6.86 -3.83 7.74
C LYS A 94 6.40 -2.40 8.01
N LEU A 95 5.79 -1.76 7.01
CA LEU A 95 5.25 -0.41 7.14
C LEU A 95 4.09 -0.34 8.12
N LEU A 96 3.22 -1.35 8.13
CA LEU A 96 2.02 -1.38 8.96
C LEU A 96 2.29 -1.85 10.40
N GLN A 97 3.41 -2.53 10.63
CA GLN A 97 3.77 -3.04 11.94
C GLN A 97 3.83 -1.93 13.00
N ASP A 98 3.18 -2.14 14.15
CA ASP A 98 3.13 -1.22 15.29
C ASP A 98 2.57 0.18 14.96
N ARG A 99 1.66 0.27 13.97
CA ARG A 99 1.02 1.53 13.56
C ARG A 99 -0.48 1.36 13.36
N THR A 100 -1.20 2.46 13.57
CA THR A 100 -2.59 2.53 13.15
C THR A 100 -2.67 2.73 11.64
N SER A 101 -3.38 1.85 10.94
CA SER A 101 -3.52 1.92 9.49
C SER A 101 -4.96 1.84 9.05
N ILE A 102 -5.29 2.61 8.02
CA ILE A 102 -6.55 2.56 7.29
C ILE A 102 -6.20 2.14 5.86
N ILE A 103 -6.76 1.01 5.42
CA ILE A 103 -6.48 0.48 4.09
C ILE A 103 -7.78 0.45 3.30
N ILE A 104 -7.85 1.24 2.23
CA ILE A 104 -8.94 1.16 1.26
C ILE A 104 -8.56 0.06 0.28
N ALA A 105 -9.30 -1.05 0.32
CA ALA A 105 -8.97 -2.24 -0.43
C ALA A 105 -10.08 -2.60 -1.42
N HIS A 106 -9.65 -2.93 -2.63
CA HIS A 106 -10.50 -3.52 -3.67
C HIS A 106 -10.15 -5.00 -3.92
N ARG A 107 -9.16 -5.54 -3.20
CA ARG A 107 -8.72 -6.93 -3.28
C ARG A 107 -8.84 -7.60 -1.93
N LEU A 108 -9.47 -8.77 -1.90
CA LEU A 108 -9.65 -9.56 -0.68
C LEU A 108 -8.32 -9.98 -0.04
N GLY A 109 -7.26 -10.19 -0.84
CA GLY A 109 -5.94 -10.55 -0.33
C GLY A 109 -5.36 -9.51 0.64
N THR A 110 -5.63 -8.23 0.40
CA THR A 110 -5.18 -7.13 1.26
C THR A 110 -5.86 -7.18 2.64
N LEU A 111 -7.10 -7.67 2.69
CA LEU A 111 -7.93 -7.74 3.91
C LEU A 111 -7.59 -8.92 4.82
N GLN A 112 -6.68 -9.82 4.41
CA GLN A 112 -6.30 -10.97 5.25
C GLN A 112 -5.50 -10.57 6.49
N ARG A 113 -4.95 -9.36 6.51
CA ARG A 113 -3.99 -8.89 7.51
C ARG A 113 -4.48 -7.74 8.38
N VAL A 114 -5.73 -7.35 8.23
CA VAL A 114 -6.34 -6.28 9.02
C VAL A 114 -7.06 -6.86 10.23
N ASP A 115 -7.15 -6.07 11.30
CA ASP A 115 -7.80 -6.48 12.54
C ASP A 115 -9.33 -6.26 12.46
N GLU A 116 -9.74 -5.16 11.84
CA GLU A 116 -11.12 -4.74 11.73
C GLU A 116 -11.51 -4.47 10.28
N ILE A 117 -12.77 -4.68 9.96
CA ILE A 117 -13.35 -4.42 8.64
C ILE A 117 -14.46 -3.39 8.79
N MET A 118 -14.48 -2.43 7.87
CA MET A 118 -15.60 -1.51 7.70
C MET A 118 -16.05 -1.56 6.24
N ILE A 119 -17.34 -1.86 6.03
CA ILE A 119 -17.96 -1.83 4.71
C ILE A 119 -18.79 -0.57 4.59
N LEU A 120 -18.53 0.22 3.56
CA LEU A 120 -19.27 1.43 3.22
C LEU A 120 -20.07 1.20 1.94
N GLU A 121 -21.40 1.36 2.03
CA GLU A 121 -22.32 1.32 0.90
C GLU A 121 -23.15 2.61 0.88
N ASP A 122 -23.28 3.26 -0.25
CA ASP A 122 -24.10 4.48 -0.44
C ASP A 122 -23.83 5.59 0.61
N GLY A 123 -22.57 5.74 1.04
CA GLY A 123 -22.17 6.74 2.02
C GLY A 123 -22.49 6.38 3.48
N HIS A 124 -22.96 5.17 3.75
CA HIS A 124 -23.30 4.68 5.09
C HIS A 124 -22.43 3.49 5.47
N ILE A 125 -22.11 3.36 6.77
CA ILE A 125 -21.47 2.16 7.30
C ILE A 125 -22.51 1.04 7.27
N ARG A 126 -22.29 0.06 6.40
CA ARG A 126 -23.14 -1.13 6.25
C ARG A 126 -22.80 -2.17 7.30
N GLU A 127 -21.51 -2.35 7.56
CA GLU A 127 -20.99 -3.31 8.52
C GLU A 127 -19.67 -2.80 9.09
N TYR A 128 -19.42 -3.06 10.37
CA TYR A 128 -18.14 -2.78 11.03
C TYR A 128 -17.92 -3.79 12.15
N GLY A 129 -16.72 -4.34 12.23
CA GLY A 129 -16.38 -5.26 13.31
C GLY A 129 -15.04 -5.94 13.14
N ASP A 130 -14.70 -6.75 14.16
CA ASP A 130 -13.52 -7.61 14.15
C ASP A 130 -13.56 -8.57 12.95
N ARG A 131 -12.46 -8.66 12.21
CA ARG A 131 -12.38 -9.45 10.99
C ARG A 131 -12.68 -10.93 11.21
N HIS A 132 -12.17 -11.53 12.31
CA HIS A 132 -12.38 -12.95 12.56
C HIS A 132 -13.84 -13.25 12.89
N SER A 133 -14.49 -12.35 13.63
CA SER A 133 -15.92 -12.44 13.96
C SER A 133 -16.77 -12.34 12.69
N LEU A 134 -16.47 -11.38 11.80
CA LEU A 134 -17.21 -11.20 10.56
C LEU A 134 -17.01 -12.37 9.57
N VAL A 135 -15.82 -12.96 9.51
CA VAL A 135 -15.57 -14.16 8.69
C VAL A 135 -16.35 -15.37 9.21
N ALA A 136 -16.49 -15.50 10.53
CA ALA A 136 -17.17 -16.63 11.17
C ALA A 136 -18.70 -16.54 11.07
N ASP A 137 -19.25 -15.36 10.82
CA ASP A 137 -20.71 -15.15 10.70
C ASP A 137 -21.15 -15.27 9.22
N PRO A 138 -21.92 -16.33 8.84
CA PRO A 138 -22.42 -16.48 7.48
C PRO A 138 -23.42 -15.40 7.05
N GLN A 139 -24.01 -14.66 8.01
CA GLN A 139 -24.93 -13.55 7.74
C GLN A 139 -24.18 -12.22 7.53
N SER A 140 -22.91 -12.16 7.89
CA SER A 140 -22.06 -10.98 7.66
C SER A 140 -21.95 -10.67 6.17
N ARG A 141 -22.02 -9.38 5.84
CA ARG A 141 -21.79 -8.90 4.47
C ARG A 141 -20.37 -9.24 4.02
N PHE A 142 -19.40 -9.11 4.92
CA PHE A 142 -18.01 -9.45 4.65
C PHE A 142 -17.84 -10.94 4.32
N SER A 143 -18.45 -11.86 5.10
CA SER A 143 -18.42 -13.29 4.82
C SER A 143 -19.04 -13.63 3.46
N GLN A 144 -20.15 -12.98 3.11
CA GLN A 144 -20.79 -13.14 1.80
C GLN A 144 -19.89 -12.68 0.65
N LEU A 145 -19.23 -11.51 0.79
CA LEU A 145 -18.27 -11.01 -0.20
C LEU A 145 -17.08 -11.97 -0.38
N LEU A 146 -16.55 -12.53 0.71
CA LEU A 146 -15.50 -13.54 0.65
C LEU A 146 -15.94 -14.82 -0.10
N SER A 147 -17.19 -15.26 0.12
CA SER A 147 -17.72 -16.49 -0.48
C SER A 147 -18.04 -16.36 -1.96
N THR A 148 -18.43 -15.17 -2.39
CA THR A 148 -18.72 -14.89 -3.82
C THR A 148 -17.46 -14.69 -4.64
N GLY A 149 -16.28 -14.67 -3.97
CA GLY A 149 -15.01 -14.40 -4.61
C GLY A 149 -15.11 -13.06 -5.33
N LEU A 150 -14.77 -11.96 -4.69
CA LEU A 150 -14.46 -10.73 -5.42
C LEU A 150 -13.22 -11.02 -6.27
N GLU A 151 -13.39 -11.79 -7.35
CA GLU A 151 -12.42 -11.82 -8.42
C GLU A 151 -12.41 -10.43 -9.05
N ASP A 152 -11.23 -9.95 -9.42
CA ASP A 152 -10.93 -8.66 -10.08
C ASP A 152 -11.81 -8.35 -11.34
N LYS A 153 -12.84 -9.10 -11.62
CA LYS A 153 -13.68 -9.00 -12.81
C LYS A 153 -15.00 -8.27 -12.64
N ASP A 154 -15.49 -8.09 -11.40
CA ASP A 154 -16.84 -7.60 -11.14
C ASP A 154 -16.91 -6.15 -10.61
N LEU A 155 -15.81 -5.41 -10.64
CA LEU A 155 -15.88 -3.97 -10.45
C LEU A 155 -16.36 -3.33 -11.75
N PRO A 156 -17.52 -2.67 -11.78
CA PRO A 156 -18.04 -2.04 -12.98
C PRO A 156 -17.03 -1.00 -13.49
N ASN A 157 -16.67 -1.18 -14.76
CA ASN A 157 -15.90 -0.23 -15.53
C ASN A 157 -16.48 1.19 -15.34
N GLU A 158 -15.66 2.22 -15.19
CA GLU A 158 -15.88 3.61 -14.73
C GLU A 158 -17.08 4.39 -15.35
N ARG A 159 -18.10 3.74 -15.89
CA ARG A 159 -19.24 4.40 -16.55
C ARG A 159 -20.58 4.25 -15.84
N SER A 160 -20.64 3.61 -14.68
CA SER A 160 -21.88 3.58 -13.87
C SER A 160 -21.65 4.29 -12.53
N ARG A 161 -22.14 5.53 -12.44
CA ARG A 161 -22.23 6.30 -11.20
C ARG A 161 -23.33 5.71 -10.31
N ALA A 162 -23.07 4.59 -9.66
CA ALA A 162 -23.88 4.12 -8.54
C ALA A 162 -23.06 3.12 -7.73
N SER A 163 -22.89 3.40 -6.46
CA SER A 163 -22.39 2.50 -5.40
C SER A 163 -20.93 2.04 -5.56
N LYS A 164 -19.98 2.85 -5.06
CA LYS A 164 -18.62 2.37 -4.75
C LYS A 164 -18.67 1.69 -3.39
N GLU A 165 -18.53 0.38 -3.34
CA GLU A 165 -18.17 -0.32 -2.12
C GLU A 165 -16.70 0.03 -1.78
N VAL A 166 -16.47 0.57 -0.59
CA VAL A 166 -15.14 0.85 -0.07
C VAL A 166 -14.96 0.00 1.19
N LEU A 167 -13.97 -0.87 1.17
CA LEU A 167 -13.56 -1.68 2.32
C LEU A 167 -12.38 -0.97 3.00
N LEU A 168 -12.53 -0.65 4.27
CA LEU A 168 -11.52 -0.01 5.10
C LEU A 168 -10.95 -0.99 6.12
#